data_ed549294f18dce4dea5b199d27de071c
#
_entry.id   ed549294f18dce4dea5b199d27de071c
#
_cell.length_a   1.000
_cell.length_b   1.000
_cell.length_c   1.000
_cell.angle_alpha   90.00
_cell.angle_beta   90.00
_cell.angle_gamma   90.00
#
_symmetry.space_group_name_H-M   'P 1'
#
loop_
_entity.id
_entity.type
_entity.pdbx_description
1 polymer ?
#
loop_
_entity_poly.entity_id
_entity_poly.type
_entity_poly.pdbx_seq_one_letter_code
_entity_poly.pdbx_strand_id
1 'polypeptide(L)'
;CTRALIVHCVGLSLAMALYAVGLTRAAGVAQLLVVLAAVLIIQPVLATVMGRSPRLTTATVAVIAGLLWMLALCAGDAISAAVGAYPRAITLILLPGFLGAGLLQLVTGVLHHLLPILTGARPNTAERTGYARLLLINVGGLLTLLGATVAGLIMMGIGLAANVFAVGRAIYLKKRLES
;
A
#
# COMPACT_ATOMS: atom_id res chain seq x y z
N CYS A 1 8.18 -19.17 -5.55
CA CYS A 1 7.47 -18.50 -4.41
C CYS A 1 7.97 -18.97 -3.04
N THR A 2 8.07 -20.27 -2.73
CA THR A 2 8.43 -20.78 -1.39
C THR A 2 9.77 -20.25 -0.87
N ARG A 3 10.81 -20.23 -1.71
CA ARG A 3 12.14 -19.72 -1.32
C ARG A 3 12.11 -18.23 -0.94
N ALA A 4 11.41 -17.41 -1.72
CA ALA A 4 11.28 -15.97 -1.41
C ALA A 4 10.50 -15.73 -0.11
N LEU A 5 9.46 -16.54 0.16
CA LEU A 5 8.73 -16.48 1.43
C LEU A 5 9.61 -16.87 2.62
N ILE A 6 10.43 -17.90 2.50
CA ILE A 6 11.39 -18.29 3.54
C ILE A 6 12.39 -17.16 3.80
N VAL A 7 12.96 -16.57 2.74
CA VAL A 7 13.89 -15.43 2.87
C VAL A 7 13.21 -14.24 3.55
N HIS A 8 11.95 -13.97 3.22
CA HIS A 8 11.17 -12.91 3.85
C HIS A 8 10.98 -13.15 5.36
N CYS A 9 10.51 -14.35 5.74
CA CYS A 9 10.28 -14.69 7.14
C CYS A 9 11.58 -14.70 7.96
N VAL A 10 12.65 -15.30 7.44
CA VAL A 10 13.95 -15.33 8.09
C VAL A 10 14.55 -13.93 8.21
N GLY A 11 14.49 -13.14 7.13
CA GLY A 11 14.99 -11.77 7.12
C GLY A 11 14.24 -10.88 8.13
N LEU A 12 12.91 -11.02 8.23
CA LEU A 12 12.09 -10.27 9.19
C LEU A 12 12.43 -10.66 10.63
N SER A 13 12.51 -11.95 10.93
CA SER A 13 12.88 -12.44 12.27
C SER A 13 14.27 -11.97 12.68
N LEU A 14 15.23 -12.02 11.74
CA LEU A 14 16.59 -11.56 11.95
C LEU A 14 16.65 -10.05 12.20
N ALA A 15 15.94 -9.26 11.39
CA ALA A 15 15.86 -7.81 11.56
C ALA A 15 15.29 -7.44 12.93
N MET A 16 14.21 -8.08 13.35
CA MET A 16 13.60 -7.87 14.67
C MET A 16 14.56 -8.22 15.81
N ALA A 17 15.25 -9.36 15.73
CA ALA A 17 16.24 -9.78 16.74
C ALA A 17 17.41 -8.78 16.83
N LEU A 18 17.92 -8.31 15.69
CA LEU A 18 19.02 -7.35 15.65
C LEU A 18 18.60 -5.96 16.20
N TYR A 19 17.36 -5.52 15.94
CA TYR A 19 16.82 -4.31 16.56
C TYR A 19 16.69 -4.46 18.08
N ALA A 20 16.23 -5.62 18.55
CA ALA A 20 16.07 -5.87 19.99
C ALA A 20 17.39 -5.81 20.77
N VAL A 21 18.51 -6.20 20.14
CA VAL A 21 19.85 -6.13 20.75
C VAL A 21 20.60 -4.82 20.40
N GLY A 22 19.94 -3.85 19.77
CA GLY A 22 20.52 -2.54 19.48
C GLY A 22 21.46 -2.47 18.26
N LEU A 23 21.58 -3.54 17.48
CA LEU A 23 22.41 -3.61 16.27
C LEU A 23 21.68 -3.02 15.07
N THR A 24 21.33 -1.73 15.11
CA THR A 24 20.44 -1.04 14.16
C THR A 24 20.93 -1.11 12.72
N ARG A 25 22.24 -0.94 12.46
CA ARG A 25 22.79 -1.02 11.09
C ARG A 25 22.63 -2.41 10.49
N ALA A 26 22.97 -3.45 11.27
CA ALA A 26 22.81 -4.84 10.83
C ALA A 26 21.31 -5.19 10.63
N ALA A 27 20.44 -4.69 11.48
CA ALA A 27 18.99 -4.80 11.32
C ALA A 27 18.49 -4.16 10.03
N GLY A 28 18.98 -2.96 9.69
CA GLY A 28 18.65 -2.29 8.42
C GLY A 28 19.06 -3.12 7.19
N VAL A 29 20.25 -3.72 7.21
CA VAL A 29 20.70 -4.63 6.15
C VAL A 29 19.79 -5.87 6.05
N ALA A 30 19.43 -6.48 7.19
CA ALA A 30 18.50 -7.61 7.21
C ALA A 30 17.10 -7.21 6.67
N GLN A 31 16.64 -6.01 6.97
CA GLN A 31 15.37 -5.47 6.46
C GLN A 31 15.42 -5.23 4.94
N LEU A 32 16.56 -4.84 4.36
CA LEU A 32 16.72 -4.75 2.90
C LEU A 32 16.54 -6.12 2.23
N LEU A 33 16.99 -7.22 2.84
CA LEU A 33 16.72 -8.57 2.34
C LEU A 33 15.21 -8.88 2.35
N VAL A 34 14.49 -8.41 3.37
CA VAL A 34 13.01 -8.56 3.43
C VAL A 34 12.34 -7.82 2.28
N VAL A 35 12.77 -6.57 1.99
CA VAL A 35 12.26 -5.78 0.87
C VAL A 35 12.56 -6.47 -0.46
N LEU A 36 13.77 -6.97 -0.66
CA LEU A 36 14.14 -7.73 -1.86
C LEU A 36 13.28 -8.98 -2.04
N ALA A 37 13.08 -9.75 -0.97
CA ALA A 37 12.21 -10.93 -0.99
C ALA A 37 10.75 -10.55 -1.35
N ALA A 38 10.23 -9.43 -0.82
CA ALA A 38 8.91 -8.92 -1.14
C ALA A 38 8.79 -8.54 -2.63
N VAL A 39 9.80 -7.88 -3.20
CA VAL A 39 9.86 -7.58 -4.64
C VAL A 39 9.78 -8.86 -5.46
N LEU A 40 10.57 -9.89 -5.12
CA LEU A 40 10.58 -11.17 -5.83
C LEU A 40 9.24 -11.93 -5.72
N ILE A 41 8.48 -11.73 -4.63
CA ILE A 41 7.13 -12.30 -4.48
C ILE A 41 6.11 -11.53 -5.34
N ILE A 42 6.20 -10.22 -5.37
CA ILE A 42 5.23 -9.34 -6.03
C ILE A 42 5.43 -9.31 -7.55
N GLN A 43 6.67 -9.40 -8.02
CA GLN A 43 7.01 -9.33 -9.45
C GLN A 43 6.18 -10.26 -10.35
N PRO A 44 6.05 -11.58 -10.08
CA PRO A 44 5.24 -12.46 -10.92
C PRO A 44 3.75 -12.14 -10.87
N VAL A 45 3.26 -11.61 -9.74
CA VAL A 45 1.86 -11.18 -9.60
C VAL A 45 1.62 -9.97 -10.50
N LEU A 46 2.49 -8.95 -10.43
CA LEU A 46 2.40 -7.77 -11.28
C LEU A 46 2.50 -8.14 -12.77
N ALA A 47 3.45 -8.99 -13.15
CA ALA A 47 3.60 -9.44 -14.53
C ALA A 47 2.34 -10.14 -15.05
N THR A 48 1.70 -10.96 -14.20
CA THR A 48 0.44 -11.66 -14.57
C THR A 48 -0.71 -10.66 -14.72
N VAL A 49 -0.84 -9.69 -13.83
CA VAL A 49 -1.89 -8.67 -13.88
C VAL A 49 -1.71 -7.77 -15.11
N MET A 50 -0.50 -7.30 -15.37
CA MET A 50 -0.21 -6.43 -16.52
C MET A 50 -0.32 -7.15 -17.87
N GLY A 51 0.03 -8.45 -17.91
CA GLY A 51 -0.05 -9.23 -19.15
C GLY A 51 -1.45 -9.70 -19.55
N ARG A 52 -2.39 -9.78 -18.61
CA ARG A 52 -3.74 -10.30 -18.84
C ARG A 52 -4.82 -9.25 -19.07
N SER A 53 -4.61 -8.03 -18.62
CA SER A 53 -5.64 -7.00 -18.65
C SER A 53 -5.29 -5.89 -19.62
N PRO A 54 -6.04 -5.71 -20.73
CA PRO A 54 -5.85 -4.60 -21.64
C PRO A 54 -6.23 -3.23 -21.00
N ARG A 55 -6.97 -3.25 -19.89
CA ARG A 55 -7.37 -2.04 -19.15
C ARG A 55 -7.19 -2.24 -17.66
N LEU A 56 -6.28 -1.50 -17.07
CA LEU A 56 -6.11 -1.46 -15.62
C LEU A 56 -7.33 -0.80 -14.97
N THR A 57 -8.03 -1.54 -14.11
CA THR A 57 -9.11 -0.97 -13.30
C THR A 57 -8.53 -0.09 -12.20
N THR A 58 -9.32 0.87 -11.69
CA THR A 58 -8.89 1.72 -10.57
C THR A 58 -8.54 0.89 -9.33
N ALA A 59 -9.24 -0.23 -9.10
CA ALA A 59 -8.93 -1.17 -8.03
C ALA A 59 -7.54 -1.78 -8.19
N THR A 60 -7.20 -2.24 -9.40
CA THR A 60 -5.87 -2.79 -9.71
C THR A 60 -4.77 -1.76 -9.53
N VAL A 61 -4.98 -0.53 -10.02
CA VAL A 61 -4.02 0.58 -9.84
C VAL A 61 -3.85 0.93 -8.37
N ALA A 62 -4.93 0.92 -7.57
CA ALA A 62 -4.87 1.15 -6.13
C ALA A 62 -4.00 0.11 -5.42
N VAL A 63 -4.18 -1.19 -5.74
CA VAL A 63 -3.39 -2.28 -5.18
C VAL A 63 -1.90 -2.12 -5.54
N ILE A 64 -1.60 -1.89 -6.82
CA ILE A 64 -0.23 -1.71 -7.30
C ILE A 64 0.43 -0.50 -6.62
N ALA A 65 -0.24 0.65 -6.59
CA ALA A 65 0.29 1.85 -5.98
C ALA A 65 0.50 1.67 -4.47
N GLY A 66 -0.45 1.03 -3.75
CA GLY A 66 -0.30 0.72 -2.33
C GLY A 66 0.92 -0.17 -2.05
N LEU A 67 1.12 -1.23 -2.86
CA LEU A 67 2.30 -2.09 -2.75
C LEU A 67 3.60 -1.33 -3.02
N LEU A 68 3.64 -0.46 -4.03
CA LEU A 68 4.81 0.35 -4.35
C LEU A 68 5.14 1.32 -3.20
N TRP A 69 4.12 1.96 -2.61
CA TRP A 69 4.31 2.80 -1.43
C TRP A 69 4.90 2.01 -0.27
N MET A 70 4.33 0.85 0.06
CA MET A 70 4.86 0.02 1.15
C MET A 70 6.31 -0.39 0.91
N LEU A 71 6.64 -0.85 -0.30
CA LEU A 71 8.00 -1.23 -0.66
C LEU A 71 8.98 -0.05 -0.58
N ALA A 72 8.60 1.11 -1.15
CA ALA A 72 9.46 2.30 -1.15
C ALA A 72 9.75 2.81 0.26
N LEU A 73 8.72 2.85 1.13
CA LEU A 73 8.87 3.33 2.49
C LEU A 73 9.62 2.33 3.39
N CYS A 74 9.37 1.02 3.23
CA CYS A 74 10.16 -0.01 3.89
C CYS A 74 11.64 0.02 3.45
N ALA A 75 11.90 0.26 2.17
CA ALA A 75 13.27 0.40 1.66
C ALA A 75 13.94 1.67 2.22
N GLY A 76 13.22 2.79 2.26
CA GLY A 76 13.73 4.05 2.84
C GLY A 76 14.10 3.91 4.32
N ASP A 77 13.23 3.26 5.09
CA ASP A 77 13.48 2.96 6.51
C ASP A 77 14.70 2.04 6.69
N ALA A 78 14.76 0.96 5.92
CA ALA A 78 15.87 0.00 5.94
C ALA A 78 17.22 0.63 5.55
N ILE A 79 17.24 1.47 4.50
CA ILE A 79 18.43 2.20 4.09
C ILE A 79 18.87 3.17 5.19
N SER A 80 17.95 3.94 5.75
CA SER A 80 18.24 4.86 6.84
C SER A 80 18.87 4.16 8.03
N ALA A 81 18.34 3.01 8.44
CA ALA A 81 18.90 2.20 9.49
C ALA A 81 20.29 1.65 9.13
N ALA A 82 20.48 1.13 7.91
CA ALA A 82 21.74 0.54 7.44
C ALA A 82 22.89 1.57 7.42
N VAL A 83 22.62 2.82 7.01
CA VAL A 83 23.64 3.89 7.03
C VAL A 83 23.82 4.52 8.42
N GLY A 84 23.05 4.09 9.41
CA GLY A 84 23.12 4.63 10.76
C GLY A 84 22.43 5.98 10.94
N ALA A 85 21.66 6.43 9.97
CA ALA A 85 20.79 7.60 10.05
C ALA A 85 19.40 7.16 10.50
N TYR A 86 19.27 6.65 11.71
CA TYR A 86 18.01 6.16 12.27
C TYR A 86 17.53 7.01 13.45
N PRO A 87 17.07 8.24 13.24
CA PRO A 87 16.33 8.95 14.27
C PRO A 87 14.87 8.46 14.24
N ARG A 88 14.27 8.26 15.40
CA ARG A 88 12.81 8.05 15.55
C ARG A 88 11.97 9.00 14.66
N ALA A 89 12.49 10.19 14.37
CA ALA A 89 11.90 11.16 13.49
C ALA A 89 11.63 10.63 12.07
N ILE A 90 12.53 9.82 11.48
CA ILE A 90 12.34 9.28 10.12
C ILE A 90 11.16 8.31 10.10
N THR A 91 11.10 7.38 11.06
CA THR A 91 9.97 6.44 11.16
C THR A 91 8.64 7.18 11.32
N LEU A 92 8.59 8.24 12.13
CA LEU A 92 7.37 9.03 12.31
C LEU A 92 6.97 9.80 11.04
N ILE A 93 7.93 10.24 10.22
CA ILE A 93 7.66 10.89 8.94
C ILE A 93 7.14 9.88 7.91
N LEU A 94 7.68 8.64 7.89
CA LEU A 94 7.30 7.61 6.93
C LEU A 94 5.96 6.94 7.28
N LEU A 95 5.61 6.87 8.56
CA LEU A 95 4.45 6.14 9.07
C LEU A 95 3.11 6.58 8.45
N PRO A 96 2.77 7.88 8.33
CA PRO A 96 1.51 8.30 7.71
C PRO A 96 1.40 7.86 6.25
N GLY A 97 2.49 7.98 5.46
CA GLY A 97 2.55 7.50 4.09
C GLY A 97 2.37 5.98 4.00
N PHE A 98 3.04 5.23 4.89
CA PHE A 98 2.93 3.78 4.96
C PHE A 98 1.50 3.32 5.28
N LEU A 99 0.87 3.92 6.27
CA LEU A 99 -0.50 3.57 6.66
C LEU A 99 -1.53 4.05 5.63
N GLY A 100 -1.48 5.31 5.21
CA GLY A 100 -2.49 5.91 4.33
C GLY A 100 -2.32 5.53 2.87
N ALA A 101 -1.22 5.92 2.25
CA ALA A 101 -0.96 5.67 0.84
C ALA A 101 -0.53 4.23 0.55
N GLY A 102 0.08 3.53 1.52
CA GLY A 102 0.43 2.11 1.42
C GLY A 102 -0.74 1.21 1.81
N LEU A 103 -0.84 0.92 3.12
CA LEU A 103 -1.71 -0.13 3.65
C LEU A 103 -3.20 0.12 3.38
N LEU A 104 -3.73 1.30 3.75
CA LEU A 104 -5.16 1.58 3.58
C LEU A 104 -5.55 1.67 2.11
N GLN A 105 -4.68 2.21 1.25
CA GLN A 105 -4.92 2.21 -0.20
C GLN A 105 -4.94 0.78 -0.76
N LEU A 106 -4.02 -0.10 -0.34
CA LEU A 106 -4.00 -1.51 -0.71
C LEU A 106 -5.31 -2.19 -0.30
N VAL A 107 -5.70 -2.07 0.98
CA VAL A 107 -6.92 -2.69 1.52
C VAL A 107 -8.17 -2.19 0.79
N THR A 108 -8.29 -0.88 0.59
CA THR A 108 -9.45 -0.32 -0.12
C THR A 108 -9.47 -0.73 -1.59
N GLY A 109 -8.31 -0.89 -2.25
CA GLY A 109 -8.20 -1.42 -3.61
C GLY A 109 -8.66 -2.87 -3.71
N VAL A 110 -8.23 -3.73 -2.79
CA VAL A 110 -8.67 -5.14 -2.70
C VAL A 110 -10.18 -5.21 -2.44
N LEU A 111 -10.70 -4.45 -1.49
CA LEU A 111 -12.13 -4.40 -1.20
C LEU A 111 -12.94 -3.92 -2.41
N HIS A 112 -12.46 -2.91 -3.14
CA HIS A 112 -13.10 -2.40 -4.35
C HIS A 112 -13.18 -3.46 -5.46
N HIS A 113 -12.21 -4.38 -5.51
CA HIS A 113 -12.21 -5.50 -6.44
C HIS A 113 -13.12 -6.66 -5.97
N LEU A 114 -13.06 -7.03 -4.69
CA LEU A 114 -13.75 -8.19 -4.14
C LEU A 114 -15.24 -7.95 -3.87
N LEU A 115 -15.60 -6.76 -3.35
CA LEU A 115 -16.99 -6.47 -2.95
C LEU A 115 -18.00 -6.60 -4.10
N PRO A 116 -17.76 -6.11 -5.33
CA PRO A 116 -18.65 -6.35 -6.46
C PRO A 116 -18.81 -7.84 -6.77
N ILE A 117 -17.74 -8.63 -6.66
CA ILE A 117 -17.77 -10.07 -6.90
C ILE A 117 -18.64 -10.76 -5.85
N LEU A 118 -18.41 -10.47 -4.56
CA LEU A 118 -19.12 -11.07 -3.44
C LEU A 118 -20.60 -10.67 -3.36
N THR A 119 -20.90 -9.44 -3.75
CA THR A 119 -22.27 -8.89 -3.70
C THR A 119 -22.99 -9.01 -5.04
N GLY A 120 -22.33 -9.42 -6.13
CA GLY A 120 -22.87 -9.41 -7.49
C GLY A 120 -23.22 -8.01 -8.01
N ALA A 121 -22.67 -6.95 -7.41
CA ALA A 121 -22.88 -5.58 -7.86
C ALA A 121 -22.09 -5.30 -9.16
N ARG A 122 -22.62 -4.41 -10.00
CA ARG A 122 -21.92 -4.04 -11.25
C ARG A 122 -20.70 -3.17 -10.97
N PRO A 123 -19.50 -3.52 -11.49
CA PRO A 123 -18.24 -2.82 -11.17
C PRO A 123 -18.17 -1.36 -11.66
N ASN A 124 -18.95 -0.98 -12.65
CA ASN A 124 -18.78 0.27 -13.41
C ASN A 124 -19.19 1.58 -12.70
N THR A 125 -19.96 1.54 -11.62
CA THR A 125 -20.48 2.77 -11.00
C THR A 125 -19.44 3.54 -10.17
N ALA A 126 -18.38 2.86 -9.73
CA ALA A 126 -17.33 3.44 -8.88
C ALA A 126 -16.10 3.94 -9.66
N GLU A 127 -15.99 3.63 -10.97
CA GLU A 127 -14.77 3.90 -11.73
C GLU A 127 -14.60 5.35 -12.19
N ARG A 128 -15.68 6.08 -12.47
CA ARG A 128 -15.59 7.45 -13.02
C ARG A 128 -14.77 8.43 -12.18
N THR A 129 -14.80 8.29 -10.84
CA THR A 129 -14.03 9.14 -9.91
C THR A 129 -12.87 8.40 -9.25
N GLY A 130 -12.62 7.16 -9.65
CA GLY A 130 -11.62 6.30 -9.02
C GLY A 130 -10.21 6.87 -9.09
N TYR A 131 -9.80 7.33 -10.27
CA TYR A 131 -8.47 7.92 -10.47
C TYR A 131 -8.27 9.22 -9.69
N ALA A 132 -9.30 10.08 -9.57
CA ALA A 132 -9.21 11.30 -8.76
C ALA A 132 -9.00 10.97 -7.27
N ARG A 133 -9.68 9.94 -6.75
CA ARG A 133 -9.49 9.47 -5.37
C ARG A 133 -8.09 8.91 -5.15
N LEU A 134 -7.59 8.11 -6.10
CA LEU A 134 -6.22 7.59 -6.06
C LEU A 134 -5.20 8.71 -6.10
N LEU A 135 -5.41 9.73 -6.93
CA LEU A 135 -4.55 10.90 -7.01
C LEU A 135 -4.49 11.62 -5.65
N LEU A 136 -5.64 11.85 -5.00
CA LEU A 136 -5.70 12.47 -3.67
C LEU A 136 -4.89 11.69 -2.63
N ILE A 137 -5.01 10.36 -2.61
CA ILE A 137 -4.28 9.51 -1.66
C ILE A 137 -2.77 9.60 -1.94
N ASN A 138 -2.36 9.46 -3.19
CA ASN A 138 -0.93 9.43 -3.55
C ASN A 138 -0.26 10.79 -3.38
N VAL A 139 -0.92 11.89 -3.80
CA VAL A 139 -0.43 13.26 -3.58
C VAL A 139 -0.41 13.58 -2.09
N GLY A 140 -1.44 13.17 -1.35
CA GLY A 140 -1.47 13.31 0.11
C GLY A 140 -0.31 12.58 0.79
N GLY A 141 -0.01 11.34 0.36
CA GLY A 141 1.15 10.59 0.83
C GLY A 141 2.48 11.30 0.54
N LEU A 142 2.63 11.84 -0.66
CA LEU A 142 3.81 12.60 -1.04
C LEU A 142 3.96 13.88 -0.20
N LEU A 143 2.88 14.62 0.03
CA LEU A 143 2.89 15.82 0.86
C LEU A 143 3.32 15.51 2.30
N THR A 144 2.90 14.37 2.88
CA THR A 144 3.37 13.98 4.21
C THR A 144 4.87 13.75 4.25
N LEU A 145 5.46 13.12 3.21
CA LEU A 145 6.90 12.92 3.11
C LEU A 145 7.68 14.23 2.93
N LEU A 146 7.08 15.22 2.24
CA LEU A 146 7.67 16.54 2.04
C LEU A 146 7.50 17.48 3.25
N GLY A 147 6.95 17.01 4.36
CA GLY A 147 6.76 17.79 5.59
C GLY A 147 5.44 18.55 5.67
N ALA A 148 4.62 18.59 4.62
CA ALA A 148 3.27 19.16 4.64
C ALA A 148 2.25 18.18 5.25
N THR A 149 2.55 17.67 6.44
CA THR A 149 1.87 16.53 7.07
C THR A 149 0.36 16.72 7.20
N VAL A 150 -0.08 17.87 7.70
CA VAL A 150 -1.52 18.14 7.92
C VAL A 150 -2.28 18.14 6.58
N ALA A 151 -1.77 18.86 5.58
CA ALA A 151 -2.39 18.90 4.25
C ALA A 151 -2.41 17.50 3.62
N GLY A 152 -1.31 16.76 3.73
CA GLY A 152 -1.20 15.39 3.23
C GLY A 152 -2.20 14.44 3.90
N LEU A 153 -2.34 14.48 5.22
CA LEU A 153 -3.30 13.67 5.97
C LEU A 153 -4.75 13.99 5.59
N ILE A 154 -5.09 15.27 5.42
CA ILE A 154 -6.42 15.69 4.98
C ILE A 154 -6.71 15.14 3.58
N MET A 155 -5.80 15.30 2.63
CA MET A 155 -5.98 14.80 1.26
C MET A 155 -6.12 13.27 1.22
N MET A 156 -5.26 12.54 1.93
CA MET A 156 -5.38 11.08 2.05
C MET A 156 -6.71 10.68 2.67
N GLY A 157 -7.12 11.34 3.76
CA GLY A 157 -8.37 11.08 4.45
C GLY A 157 -9.59 11.27 3.54
N ILE A 158 -9.63 12.37 2.78
CA ILE A 158 -10.69 12.63 1.78
C ILE A 158 -10.71 11.55 0.72
N GLY A 159 -9.55 11.19 0.16
CA GLY A 159 -9.45 10.14 -0.87
C GLY A 159 -9.90 8.77 -0.37
N LEU A 160 -9.49 8.38 0.84
CA LEU A 160 -9.89 7.11 1.47
C LEU A 160 -11.39 7.09 1.82
N ALA A 161 -11.91 8.16 2.42
CA ALA A 161 -13.34 8.27 2.73
C ALA A 161 -14.20 8.20 1.47
N ALA A 162 -13.78 8.89 0.41
CA ALA A 162 -14.46 8.84 -0.89
C ALA A 162 -14.41 7.44 -1.53
N ASN A 163 -13.34 6.65 -1.31
CA ASN A 163 -13.28 5.25 -1.74
C ASN A 163 -14.30 4.39 -0.99
N VAL A 164 -14.35 4.49 0.34
CA VAL A 164 -15.31 3.75 1.17
C VAL A 164 -16.75 4.11 0.78
N PHE A 165 -17.03 5.41 0.62
CA PHE A 165 -18.35 5.88 0.19
C PHE A 165 -18.76 5.35 -1.18
N ALA A 166 -17.85 5.34 -2.17
CA ALA A 166 -18.13 4.83 -3.51
C ALA A 166 -18.48 3.34 -3.51
N VAL A 167 -17.77 2.55 -2.70
CA VAL A 167 -18.06 1.11 -2.51
C VAL A 167 -19.41 0.92 -1.83
N GLY A 168 -19.68 1.63 -0.74
CA GLY A 168 -20.94 1.57 -0.02
C GLY A 168 -22.14 1.94 -0.91
N ARG A 169 -22.00 3.01 -1.71
CA ARG A 169 -23.02 3.42 -2.67
C ARG A 169 -23.30 2.34 -3.73
N ALA A 170 -22.29 1.67 -4.24
CA ALA A 170 -22.45 0.61 -5.23
C ALA A 170 -23.29 -0.57 -4.68
N ILE A 171 -23.05 -0.94 -3.42
CA ILE A 171 -23.81 -1.99 -2.72
C ILE A 171 -25.26 -1.56 -2.47
N TYR A 172 -25.47 -0.33 -2.00
CA TYR A 172 -26.79 0.23 -1.72
C TYR A 172 -27.67 0.28 -2.97
N LEU A 173 -27.13 0.78 -4.09
CA LEU A 173 -27.88 0.87 -5.34
C LEU A 173 -28.31 -0.51 -5.88
N LYS A 174 -27.49 -1.56 -5.70
CA LYS A 174 -27.89 -2.91 -6.07
C LYS A 174 -29.07 -3.38 -5.25
N LYS A 175 -29.00 -3.26 -3.92
CA LYS A 175 -30.08 -3.71 -3.02
C LYS A 175 -31.43 -3.07 -3.36
N ARG A 176 -31.41 -1.78 -3.78
CA ARG A 176 -32.62 -1.05 -4.19
C ARG A 176 -33.20 -1.52 -5.52
N LEU A 177 -32.41 -2.11 -6.40
CA LEU A 177 -32.89 -2.62 -7.70
C LEU A 177 -33.46 -4.05 -7.59
N GLU A 178 -33.18 -4.75 -6.49
CA GLU A 178 -33.66 -6.10 -6.21
C GLU A 178 -34.92 -6.11 -5.30
N SER A 179 -35.26 -4.97 -4.70
CA SER A 179 -36.52 -4.74 -3.93
C SER A 179 -37.61 -4.17 -4.78
#